data_bd5df72f7d72295b2d603977703fed35
#
_entry.id   bd5df72f7d72295b2d603977703fed35
#
_cell.length_a   1.000
_cell.length_b   1.000
_cell.length_c   1.000
_cell.angle_alpha   90.00
_cell.angle_beta   90.00
_cell.angle_gamma   90.00
#
_symmetry.space_group_name_H-M   'P 1'
#
loop_
_entity.id
_entity.type
_entity.pdbx_description
1 polymer ?
#
loop_
_entity_poly.entity_id
_entity_poly.type
_entity_poly.pdbx_seq_one_letter_code
_entity_poly.pdbx_strand_id
1 'polypeptide(L)'
;KILPKIAFMGTMLIPGGSNAHYLPKHLGFQAHLVFENELSSKFTLGYDLGGEWDGDTESPDLFFGANLTYQPSEKWSFFVESYNRYNSKRQDDWAKPGQDSHFNFMSEVGVDYKVSPRLHLNTFYDISFNEFSRYSNIGLGIAWLIN
;
A
#
# COMPACT_ATOMS: atom_id res chain seq x y z
N LYS A 1 -22.81 5.07 -9.64
CA LYS A 1 -23.07 3.62 -9.44
C LYS A 1 -22.77 3.26 -7.99
N ILE A 2 -23.74 2.65 -7.30
CA ILE A 2 -23.61 2.35 -5.86
C ILE A 2 -22.70 1.13 -5.59
N LEU A 3 -22.63 0.21 -6.56
CA LEU A 3 -21.83 -1.01 -6.39
C LEU A 3 -20.37 -0.75 -6.76
N PRO A 4 -19.41 -1.15 -5.92
CA PRO A 4 -17.98 -1.04 -6.21
C PRO A 4 -17.58 -1.99 -7.34
N LYS A 5 -16.53 -1.63 -8.06
CA LYS A 5 -15.74 -2.62 -8.80
C LYS A 5 -14.95 -3.42 -7.75
N ILE A 6 -14.82 -4.72 -7.96
CA ILE A 6 -14.14 -5.61 -7.00
C ILE A 6 -13.06 -6.37 -7.76
N ALA A 7 -11.86 -6.41 -7.17
CA ALA A 7 -10.76 -7.23 -7.65
C ALA A 7 -10.19 -8.08 -6.50
N PHE A 8 -9.71 -9.26 -6.84
CA PHE A 8 -8.93 -10.11 -5.94
C PHE A 8 -7.48 -10.14 -6.41
N MET A 9 -6.56 -9.94 -5.50
CA MET A 9 -5.12 -10.05 -5.74
C MET A 9 -4.56 -11.12 -4.80
N GLY A 10 -3.85 -12.08 -5.38
CA GLY A 10 -3.16 -13.13 -4.63
C GLY A 10 -1.68 -13.18 -5.01
N THR A 11 -0.81 -13.28 -4.04
CA THR A 11 0.63 -13.41 -4.23
C THR A 11 1.14 -14.60 -3.43
N MET A 12 2.09 -15.32 -4.01
CA MET A 12 2.78 -16.43 -3.36
C MET A 12 4.26 -16.06 -3.22
N LEU A 13 4.76 -16.12 -1.99
CA LEU A 13 6.17 -15.90 -1.67
C LEU A 13 6.86 -17.26 -1.64
N ILE A 14 7.63 -17.57 -2.67
CA ILE A 14 8.30 -18.87 -2.82
C ILE A 14 9.70 -18.76 -2.24
N PRO A 15 10.07 -19.58 -1.24
CA PRO A 15 11.42 -19.59 -0.70
C PRO A 15 12.41 -20.12 -1.74
N GLY A 16 13.61 -19.57 -1.78
CA GLY A 16 14.68 -19.97 -2.67
C GLY A 16 14.94 -18.99 -3.81
N GLY A 17 16.19 -18.92 -4.26
CA GLY A 17 16.61 -18.09 -5.40
C GLY A 17 17.30 -16.78 -5.05
N SER A 18 17.41 -16.40 -3.78
CA SER A 18 18.17 -15.22 -3.33
C SER A 18 18.86 -15.46 -2.00
N ASN A 19 19.58 -14.46 -1.49
CA ASN A 19 20.30 -14.54 -0.22
C ASN A 19 19.31 -14.72 0.94
N ALA A 20 19.65 -15.60 1.89
CA ALA A 20 18.84 -15.97 3.06
C ALA A 20 18.41 -14.78 3.97
N HIS A 21 18.98 -13.59 3.79
CA HIS A 21 18.58 -12.37 4.49
C HIS A 21 17.30 -11.72 3.96
N TYR A 22 16.86 -12.07 2.74
CA TYR A 22 15.77 -11.38 2.04
C TYR A 22 14.59 -12.27 1.69
N LEU A 23 14.69 -13.57 1.95
CA LEU A 23 13.63 -14.50 1.62
C LEU A 23 13.14 -15.23 2.86
N PRO A 24 11.81 -15.47 2.94
CA PRO A 24 11.26 -16.35 3.94
C PRO A 24 11.84 -17.78 3.78
N LYS A 25 11.97 -18.49 4.87
CA LYS A 25 12.41 -19.90 4.88
C LYS A 25 11.30 -20.83 4.40
N HIS A 26 10.07 -20.41 4.58
CA HIS A 26 8.87 -21.15 4.26
C HIS A 26 8.03 -20.43 3.20
N LEU A 27 7.08 -21.16 2.61
CA LEU A 27 6.14 -20.62 1.65
C LEU A 27 5.22 -19.61 2.34
N GLY A 28 5.17 -18.40 1.81
CA GLY A 28 4.26 -17.35 2.26
C GLY A 28 3.14 -17.08 1.26
N PHE A 29 2.08 -16.42 1.75
CA PHE A 29 0.91 -16.05 0.96
C PHE A 29 0.44 -14.66 1.30
N GLN A 30 -0.01 -13.94 0.27
CA GLN A 30 -0.67 -12.65 0.42
C GLN A 30 -1.98 -12.69 -0.37
N ALA A 31 -3.04 -12.14 0.21
CA ALA A 31 -4.34 -12.02 -0.45
C ALA A 31 -5.00 -10.70 -0.10
N HIS A 32 -5.53 -10.00 -1.12
CA HIS A 32 -6.25 -8.74 -0.97
C HIS A 32 -7.57 -8.77 -1.73
N LEU A 33 -8.60 -8.19 -1.13
CA LEU A 33 -9.82 -7.76 -1.78
C LEU A 33 -9.76 -6.25 -1.97
N VAL A 34 -9.80 -5.82 -3.20
CA VAL A 34 -9.70 -4.41 -3.60
C VAL A 34 -11.05 -3.96 -4.14
N PHE A 35 -11.48 -2.80 -3.71
CA PHE A 35 -12.76 -2.20 -4.07
C PHE A 35 -12.54 -0.80 -4.64
N GLU A 36 -13.33 -0.43 -5.63
CA GLU A 36 -13.33 0.91 -6.21
C GLU A 36 -14.75 1.42 -6.42
N ASN A 37 -15.02 2.61 -5.91
CA ASN A 37 -16.25 3.36 -6.12
C ASN A 37 -15.99 4.66 -6.87
N GLU A 38 -16.63 4.85 -8.01
CA GLU A 38 -16.68 6.13 -8.68
C GLU A 38 -17.73 7.02 -7.97
N LEU A 39 -17.26 7.95 -7.12
CA LEU A 39 -18.13 8.85 -6.37
C LEU A 39 -18.72 9.94 -7.28
N SER A 40 -17.95 10.38 -8.27
CA SER A 40 -18.36 11.32 -9.32
C SER A 40 -17.46 11.18 -10.55
N SER A 41 -17.67 12.00 -11.56
CA SER A 41 -16.76 12.06 -12.74
C SER A 41 -15.34 12.51 -12.41
N LYS A 42 -15.09 13.02 -11.19
CA LYS A 42 -13.79 13.53 -10.77
C LYS A 42 -13.25 12.88 -9.50
N PHE A 43 -14.07 12.15 -8.77
CA PHE A 43 -13.68 11.54 -7.51
C PHE A 43 -13.86 10.02 -7.54
N THR A 44 -12.81 9.32 -7.17
CA THR A 44 -12.79 7.87 -7.00
C THR A 44 -12.32 7.52 -5.60
N LEU A 45 -13.01 6.59 -4.96
CA LEU A 45 -12.63 6.02 -3.67
C LEU A 45 -12.22 4.57 -3.89
N GLY A 46 -10.95 4.27 -3.64
CA GLY A 46 -10.42 2.92 -3.53
C GLY A 46 -10.32 2.52 -2.07
N TYR A 47 -10.48 1.24 -1.77
CA TYR A 47 -10.18 0.68 -0.46
C TYR A 47 -9.89 -0.81 -0.59
N ASP A 48 -9.06 -1.32 0.32
CA ASP A 48 -8.69 -2.72 0.31
C ASP A 48 -8.64 -3.32 1.71
N LEU A 49 -8.79 -4.64 1.75
CA LEU A 49 -8.60 -5.48 2.91
C LEU A 49 -7.77 -6.68 2.50
N GLY A 50 -6.74 -6.99 3.26
CA GLY A 50 -5.87 -8.10 2.93
C GLY A 50 -5.16 -8.70 4.12
N GLY A 51 -4.42 -9.75 3.83
CA GLY A 51 -3.53 -10.39 4.79
C GLY A 51 -2.31 -10.98 4.10
N GLU A 52 -1.21 -10.97 4.81
CA GLU A 52 0.04 -11.57 4.39
C GLU A 52 0.57 -12.46 5.51
N TRP A 53 0.96 -13.65 5.14
CA TRP A 53 1.76 -14.54 5.99
C TRP A 53 3.05 -14.86 5.24
N ASP A 54 4.16 -14.41 5.78
CA ASP A 54 5.49 -14.58 5.18
C ASP A 54 6.07 -16.01 5.30
N GLY A 55 5.35 -16.89 5.99
CA GLY A 55 5.78 -18.28 6.23
C GLY A 55 6.68 -18.45 7.44
N ASP A 56 7.25 -17.39 7.97
CA ASP A 56 8.22 -17.42 9.08
C ASP A 56 7.67 -16.82 10.38
N THR A 57 6.69 -15.93 10.29
CA THR A 57 6.07 -15.30 11.46
C THR A 57 4.98 -16.16 12.09
N GLU A 58 4.76 -15.99 13.40
CA GLU A 58 3.75 -16.74 14.16
C GLU A 58 2.31 -16.34 13.81
N SER A 59 2.10 -15.15 13.26
CA SER A 59 0.78 -14.65 12.86
C SER A 59 0.84 -13.84 11.58
N PRO A 60 -0.24 -13.82 10.79
CA PRO A 60 -0.30 -12.99 9.59
C PRO A 60 -0.35 -11.51 9.94
N ASP A 61 0.19 -10.70 9.04
CA ASP A 61 -0.08 -9.27 8.96
C ASP A 61 -1.45 -9.06 8.31
N LEU A 62 -2.28 -8.21 8.89
CA LEU A 62 -3.54 -7.77 8.31
C LEU A 62 -3.35 -6.37 7.74
N PHE A 63 -3.82 -6.16 6.51
CA PHE A 63 -3.74 -4.89 5.81
C PHE A 63 -5.12 -4.31 5.57
N PHE A 64 -5.24 -3.01 5.69
CA PHE A 64 -6.41 -2.27 5.23
C PHE A 64 -5.98 -0.88 4.78
N GLY A 65 -6.52 -0.46 3.65
CA GLY A 65 -6.18 0.79 3.02
C GLY A 65 -7.40 1.52 2.50
N ALA A 66 -7.26 2.82 2.30
CA ALA A 66 -8.22 3.64 1.60
C ALA A 66 -7.49 4.74 0.82
N ASN A 67 -7.92 4.96 -0.41
CA ASN A 67 -7.38 5.98 -1.30
C ASN A 67 -8.52 6.81 -1.86
N LEU A 68 -8.41 8.13 -1.74
CA LEU A 68 -9.30 9.07 -2.39
C LEU A 68 -8.54 9.81 -3.49
N THR A 69 -8.98 9.63 -4.71
CA THR A 69 -8.39 10.28 -5.89
C THR A 69 -9.31 11.39 -6.40
N TYR A 70 -8.73 12.55 -6.67
CA TYR A 70 -9.36 13.69 -7.33
C TYR A 70 -8.71 13.96 -8.66
N GLN A 71 -9.48 13.85 -9.74
CA GLN A 71 -9.02 14.06 -11.12
C GLN A 71 -9.73 15.28 -11.74
N PRO A 72 -9.19 16.50 -11.55
CA PRO A 72 -9.79 17.73 -12.10
C PRO A 72 -9.77 17.79 -13.63
N SER A 73 -8.81 17.11 -14.27
CA SER A 73 -8.64 17.08 -15.73
C SER A 73 -8.07 15.74 -16.20
N GLU A 74 -7.99 15.53 -17.49
CA GLU A 74 -7.37 14.33 -18.09
C GLU A 74 -5.86 14.20 -17.82
N LYS A 75 -5.21 15.30 -17.39
CA LYS A 75 -3.76 15.35 -17.18
C LYS A 75 -3.35 15.29 -15.72
N TRP A 76 -4.19 15.77 -14.81
CA TRP A 76 -3.85 15.90 -13.40
C TRP A 76 -4.70 14.97 -12.54
N SER A 77 -4.06 14.25 -11.65
CA SER A 77 -4.68 13.46 -10.61
C SER A 77 -4.00 13.74 -9.28
N PHE A 78 -4.77 13.96 -8.23
CA PHE A 78 -4.31 14.15 -6.86
C PHE A 78 -4.88 13.05 -6.01
N PHE A 79 -4.09 12.52 -5.08
CA PHE A 79 -4.57 11.47 -4.20
C PHE A 79 -4.15 11.69 -2.75
N VAL A 80 -4.95 11.16 -1.87
CA VAL A 80 -4.60 10.93 -0.48
C VAL A 80 -4.90 9.47 -0.16
N GLU A 81 -3.94 8.82 0.46
CA GLU A 81 -4.02 7.41 0.80
C GLU A 81 -3.69 7.20 2.28
N SER A 82 -4.36 6.24 2.88
CA SER A 82 -4.02 5.69 4.18
C SER A 82 -3.87 4.20 4.02
N TYR A 83 -2.76 3.64 4.45
CA TYR A 83 -2.54 2.21 4.47
C TYR A 83 -2.00 1.78 5.82
N ASN A 84 -2.53 0.68 6.30
CA ASN A 84 -2.38 0.27 7.68
C ASN A 84 -2.07 -1.21 7.74
N ARG A 85 -1.23 -1.57 8.70
CA ARG A 85 -0.87 -2.95 8.99
C ARG A 85 -1.10 -3.24 10.47
N TYR A 86 -1.68 -4.38 10.75
CA TYR A 86 -1.85 -4.89 12.10
C TYR A 86 -1.31 -6.32 12.21
N ASN A 87 -0.53 -6.58 13.25
CA ASN A 87 -0.09 -7.93 13.61
C ASN A 87 -0.10 -8.09 15.12
N SER A 88 -0.84 -9.07 15.62
CA SER A 88 -1.04 -9.29 17.05
C SER A 88 0.18 -9.91 17.76
N LYS A 89 1.16 -10.42 17.02
CA LYS A 89 2.34 -11.12 17.55
C LYS A 89 3.65 -10.41 17.28
N ARG A 90 3.68 -9.57 16.24
CA ARG A 90 4.89 -8.88 15.82
C ARG A 90 5.17 -7.71 16.75
N GLN A 91 6.37 -7.71 17.31
CA GLN A 91 6.94 -6.51 17.89
C GLN A 91 7.98 -5.96 16.90
N ASP A 92 7.87 -4.68 16.58
CA ASP A 92 8.83 -4.03 15.71
C ASP A 92 10.18 -3.90 16.46
N ASP A 93 11.28 -4.22 15.78
CA ASP A 93 12.64 -4.18 16.37
C ASP A 93 13.06 -2.76 16.82
N TRP A 94 12.39 -1.73 16.27
CA TRP A 94 12.61 -0.32 16.63
C TRP A 94 11.73 0.16 17.79
N ALA A 95 10.74 -0.64 18.20
CA ALA A 95 9.88 -0.29 19.32
C ALA A 95 10.63 -0.42 20.64
N LYS A 96 10.55 0.61 21.47
CA LYS A 96 11.08 0.56 22.84
C LYS A 96 10.19 -0.36 23.70
N PRO A 97 10.75 -0.95 24.78
CA PRO A 97 9.96 -1.71 25.72
C PRO A 97 8.75 -0.91 26.22
N GLY A 98 7.55 -1.48 26.05
CA GLY A 98 6.28 -0.86 26.44
C GLY A 98 5.62 0.01 25.38
N GLN A 99 6.21 0.19 24.21
CA GLN A 99 5.53 0.80 23.06
C GLN A 99 4.73 -0.26 22.31
N ASP A 100 3.49 0.09 21.96
CA ASP A 100 2.68 -0.76 21.10
C ASP A 100 3.13 -0.63 19.65
N SER A 101 3.59 -1.72 19.07
CA SER A 101 4.02 -1.81 17.68
C SER A 101 3.17 -2.75 16.83
N HIS A 102 2.05 -3.22 17.38
CA HIS A 102 1.17 -4.12 16.65
C HIS A 102 0.44 -3.43 15.49
N PHE A 103 0.22 -2.13 15.62
CA PHE A 103 -0.47 -1.34 14.63
C PHE A 103 0.48 -0.32 13.98
N ASN A 104 0.52 -0.34 12.65
CA ASN A 104 1.30 0.60 11.86
C ASN A 104 0.36 1.42 10.98
N PHE A 105 0.33 2.73 11.18
CA PHE A 105 -0.49 3.68 10.45
C PHE A 105 0.39 4.58 9.59
N MET A 106 0.11 4.57 8.28
CA MET A 106 0.80 5.38 7.28
C MET A 106 -0.19 6.12 6.41
N SER A 107 0.19 7.30 5.98
CA SER A 107 -0.59 8.10 5.05
C SER A 107 0.30 8.69 3.99
N GLU A 108 -0.22 8.80 2.78
CA GLU A 108 0.46 9.34 1.62
C GLU A 108 -0.43 10.38 0.93
N VAL A 109 0.19 11.42 0.41
CA VAL A 109 -0.44 12.39 -0.48
C VAL A 109 0.43 12.54 -1.72
N GLY A 110 -0.21 12.63 -2.87
CA GLY A 110 0.58 12.73 -4.09
C GLY A 110 -0.17 13.33 -5.25
N VAL A 111 0.58 13.50 -6.33
CA VAL A 111 0.09 14.01 -7.59
C VAL A 111 0.67 13.22 -8.75
N ASP A 112 -0.20 12.88 -9.69
CA ASP A 112 0.15 12.30 -10.98
C ASP A 112 -0.08 13.32 -12.08
N TYR A 113 0.87 13.38 -13.00
CA TYR A 113 0.79 14.20 -14.19
C TYR A 113 1.00 13.36 -15.46
N LYS A 114 -0.02 13.31 -16.28
CA LYS A 114 0.00 12.64 -17.58
C LYS A 114 0.61 13.57 -18.63
N VAL A 115 1.89 13.36 -18.90
CA VAL A 115 2.63 14.11 -19.95
C VAL A 115 2.10 13.76 -21.33
N SER A 116 1.87 12.47 -21.57
CA SER A 116 1.32 11.92 -22.81
C SER A 116 0.49 10.65 -22.51
N PRO A 117 -0.21 10.06 -23.49
CA PRO A 117 -0.89 8.78 -23.26
C PRO A 117 0.01 7.63 -22.79
N ARG A 118 1.32 7.77 -22.97
CA ARG A 118 2.31 6.74 -22.65
C ARG A 118 3.27 7.12 -21.52
N LEU A 119 3.28 8.37 -21.08
CA LEU A 119 4.22 8.87 -20.08
C LEU A 119 3.49 9.56 -18.95
N HIS A 120 3.63 9.04 -17.76
CA HIS A 120 3.13 9.61 -16.52
C HIS A 120 4.30 9.90 -15.58
N LEU A 121 4.22 11.01 -14.90
CA LEU A 121 5.11 11.40 -13.82
C LEU A 121 4.31 11.46 -12.54
N ASN A 122 4.85 10.97 -11.44
CA ASN A 122 4.23 11.15 -10.14
C ASN A 122 5.23 11.65 -9.11
N THR A 123 4.70 12.29 -8.09
CA THR A 123 5.42 12.59 -6.86
C THR A 123 4.48 12.41 -5.69
N PHE A 124 5.04 11.94 -4.59
CA PHE A 124 4.28 11.71 -3.37
C PHE A 124 5.10 12.03 -2.13
N TYR A 125 4.39 12.29 -1.06
CA TYR A 125 4.94 12.45 0.28
C TYR A 125 4.21 11.49 1.20
N ASP A 126 4.95 10.60 1.84
CA ASP A 126 4.44 9.67 2.82
C ASP A 126 4.92 10.01 4.23
N ILE A 127 4.11 9.65 5.21
CA ILE A 127 4.39 9.85 6.63
C ILE A 127 3.87 8.68 7.45
N SER A 128 4.72 8.19 8.36
CA SER A 128 4.33 7.26 9.42
C SER A 128 3.94 8.03 10.67
N PHE A 129 2.80 7.69 11.26
CA PHE A 129 2.30 8.30 12.50
C PHE A 129 2.63 7.49 13.75
N ASN A 130 3.40 6.41 13.61
CA ASN A 130 3.74 5.55 14.72
C ASN A 130 4.76 6.20 15.65
N GLU A 131 4.60 6.01 16.96
CA GLU A 131 5.54 6.55 17.94
C GLU A 131 6.92 5.91 17.87
N PHE A 132 6.97 4.63 17.47
CA PHE A 132 8.20 3.84 17.41
C PHE A 132 8.94 3.97 16.06
N SER A 133 8.26 4.39 15.01
CA SER A 133 8.82 4.49 13.65
C SER A 133 8.26 5.73 12.95
N ARG A 134 8.73 6.90 13.37
CA ARG A 134 8.39 8.15 12.68
C ARG A 134 9.36 8.38 11.54
N TYR A 135 8.83 8.34 10.34
CA TYR A 135 9.58 8.72 9.15
C TYR A 135 8.68 9.47 8.18
N SER A 136 9.32 10.18 7.26
CA SER A 136 8.64 10.73 6.10
C SER A 136 9.54 10.60 4.89
N ASN A 137 8.94 10.35 3.74
CA ASN A 137 9.65 10.23 2.47
C ASN A 137 9.01 11.09 1.39
N ILE A 138 9.82 11.48 0.41
CA ILE A 138 9.34 12.05 -0.84
C ILE A 138 9.75 11.08 -1.94
N GLY A 139 8.77 10.64 -2.73
CA GLY A 139 8.98 9.78 -3.88
C GLY A 139 8.76 10.51 -5.19
N LEU A 140 9.51 10.11 -6.21
CA LEU A 140 9.33 10.51 -7.59
C LEU A 140 9.23 9.26 -8.44
N GLY A 141 8.23 9.21 -9.32
CA GLY A 141 8.02 8.07 -10.20
C GLY A 141 7.82 8.48 -11.64
N ILE A 142 8.25 7.59 -12.53
CA ILE A 142 8.03 7.69 -13.96
C ILE A 142 7.44 6.36 -14.43
N ALA A 143 6.26 6.42 -15.04
CA ALA A 143 5.65 5.26 -15.69
C ALA A 143 5.61 5.49 -17.19
N TRP A 144 6.27 4.60 -17.96
CA TRP A 144 6.31 4.65 -19.42
C TRP A 144 5.78 3.36 -20.03
N LEU A 145 4.69 3.49 -20.78
CA LEU A 145 4.13 2.39 -21.55
C LEU A 145 4.90 2.20 -22.86
N ILE A 146 5.60 1.09 -22.96
CA ILE A 146 6.34 0.66 -24.16
C ILE A 146 5.45 -0.33 -24.91
N ASN A 147 5.10 -0.01 -26.16
CA ASN A 147 4.35 -0.89 -27.06
C ASN A 147 5.32 -1.53 -28.06
#